data_64bb5644d0f478c125cb8000b302d7a1
#
_entry.id   64bb5644d0f478c125cb8000b302d7a1
#
_cell.length_a   1.000
_cell.length_b   1.000
_cell.length_c   1.000
_cell.angle_alpha   90.00
_cell.angle_beta   90.00
_cell.angle_gamma   90.00
#
_symmetry.space_group_name_H-M   'P 1'
#
loop_
_entity.id
_entity.type
_entity.pdbx_description
1 polymer ?
#
loop_
_entity_poly.entity_id
_entity_poly.type
_entity_poly.pdbx_seq_one_letter_code
_entity_poly.pdbx_strand_id
1 'polypeptide(L)'
;MAELLGTVRRALRVLDYLAESQEPVAIKRLAAELGLNISSAYHVMNTLCADGYVSRDERTGAYGLGAKTARLGEAYARSWPVEPELRAIVSELGARTGENAYLAMVHGSEVVITDIVESRQRVRVHALHRGYSADLHARALGKAVLAYREPAAVRAHFAAHPPRRITQRTLVTLTAIESELERVRRRGYVEDLEEFCEGVCCLGAPFFARDGSAAGSLSVSVPSFRYRAARVAAREAVLAAARAATAALAADSRRTSLG
;
A
#
# COMPACT_ATOMS: atom_id res chain seq x y z
N MET A 1 2.19 6.59 -27.98
CA MET A 1 2.01 5.67 -26.83
C MET A 1 2.70 4.36 -27.16
N ALA A 2 3.52 3.83 -26.24
CA ALA A 2 4.15 2.52 -26.46
C ALA A 2 3.06 1.43 -26.55
N GLU A 3 3.17 0.54 -27.55
CA GLU A 3 2.27 -0.61 -27.69
C GLU A 3 2.53 -1.61 -26.55
N LEU A 4 1.50 -1.93 -25.79
CA LEU A 4 1.60 -2.85 -24.65
C LEU A 4 1.31 -4.29 -25.12
N LEU A 5 2.20 -5.22 -24.80
CA LEU A 5 2.04 -6.64 -25.11
C LEU A 5 0.91 -7.26 -24.30
N GLY A 6 -0.21 -7.56 -24.96
CA GLY A 6 -1.43 -8.05 -24.31
C GLY A 6 -1.23 -9.37 -23.54
N THR A 7 -0.35 -10.26 -24.02
CA THR A 7 -0.03 -11.53 -23.32
C THR A 7 0.72 -11.29 -22.02
N VAL A 8 1.70 -10.37 -22.02
CA VAL A 8 2.43 -10.00 -20.80
C VAL A 8 1.46 -9.39 -19.76
N ARG A 9 0.59 -8.47 -20.19
CA ARG A 9 -0.43 -7.89 -19.27
C ARG A 9 -1.34 -8.96 -18.67
N ARG A 10 -1.75 -9.95 -19.45
CA ARG A 10 -2.57 -11.06 -18.94
C ARG A 10 -1.82 -11.88 -17.89
N ALA A 11 -0.54 -12.18 -18.13
CA ALA A 11 0.30 -12.90 -17.17
C ALA A 11 0.46 -12.13 -15.85
N LEU A 12 0.73 -10.83 -15.91
CA LEU A 12 0.82 -9.98 -14.73
C LEU A 12 -0.51 -9.93 -13.95
N ARG A 13 -1.64 -9.72 -14.63
CA ARG A 13 -2.97 -9.75 -13.99
C ARG A 13 -3.29 -11.09 -13.32
N VAL A 14 -2.80 -12.20 -13.87
CA VAL A 14 -2.93 -13.52 -13.22
C VAL A 14 -2.15 -13.57 -11.91
N LEU A 15 -0.89 -13.07 -11.90
CA LEU A 15 -0.08 -13.02 -10.69
C LEU A 15 -0.71 -12.13 -9.61
N ASP A 16 -1.21 -10.95 -9.99
CA ASP A 16 -1.90 -10.04 -9.08
C ASP A 16 -3.13 -10.71 -8.46
N TYR A 17 -3.97 -11.34 -9.28
CA TYR A 17 -5.17 -12.03 -8.81
C TYR A 17 -4.86 -13.19 -7.84
N LEU A 18 -3.80 -13.97 -8.13
CA LEU A 18 -3.36 -15.04 -7.23
C LEU A 18 -2.76 -14.49 -5.93
N ALA A 19 -2.09 -13.33 -5.97
CA ALA A 19 -1.54 -12.66 -4.79
C ALA A 19 -2.64 -12.14 -3.84
N GLU A 20 -3.79 -11.70 -4.38
CA GLU A 20 -4.94 -11.24 -3.61
C GLU A 20 -5.81 -12.40 -3.10
N SER A 21 -5.65 -13.60 -3.66
CA SER A 21 -6.45 -14.78 -3.29
C SER A 21 -5.90 -15.42 -2.01
N GLN A 22 -6.77 -15.63 -1.02
CA GLN A 22 -6.37 -16.29 0.25
C GLN A 22 -6.17 -17.81 0.11
N GLU A 23 -6.74 -18.43 -0.92
CA GLU A 23 -6.69 -19.86 -1.18
C GLU A 23 -6.31 -20.14 -2.64
N PRO A 24 -5.77 -21.34 -2.94
CA PRO A 24 -5.51 -21.73 -4.33
C PRO A 24 -6.78 -21.68 -5.19
N VAL A 25 -6.65 -21.20 -6.42
CA VAL A 25 -7.76 -20.85 -7.30
C VAL A 25 -7.90 -21.85 -8.44
N ALA A 26 -9.12 -22.33 -8.68
CA ALA A 26 -9.42 -23.15 -9.85
C ALA A 26 -9.37 -22.31 -11.14
N ILE A 27 -8.83 -22.89 -12.23
CA ILE A 27 -8.63 -22.16 -13.48
C ILE A 27 -9.92 -21.57 -14.09
N LYS A 28 -11.06 -22.24 -13.90
CA LYS A 28 -12.36 -21.73 -14.38
C LYS A 28 -12.75 -20.43 -13.68
N ARG A 29 -12.52 -20.34 -12.36
CA ARG A 29 -12.78 -19.13 -11.57
C ARG A 29 -11.84 -18.01 -12.01
N LEU A 30 -10.54 -18.28 -12.11
CA LEU A 30 -9.53 -17.32 -12.56
C LEU A 30 -9.88 -16.76 -13.95
N ALA A 31 -10.25 -17.62 -14.91
CA ALA A 31 -10.61 -17.20 -16.25
C ALA A 31 -11.85 -16.29 -16.25
N ALA A 32 -12.89 -16.62 -15.47
CA ALA A 32 -14.10 -15.81 -15.34
C ALA A 32 -13.83 -14.44 -14.75
N GLU A 33 -13.11 -14.38 -13.62
CA GLU A 33 -12.78 -13.13 -12.91
C GLU A 33 -11.90 -12.17 -13.76
N LEU A 34 -10.97 -12.73 -14.54
CA LEU A 34 -10.08 -11.94 -15.38
C LEU A 34 -10.64 -11.66 -16.79
N GLY A 35 -11.84 -12.17 -17.13
CA GLY A 35 -12.45 -12.05 -18.45
C GLY A 35 -11.63 -12.73 -19.55
N LEU A 36 -10.99 -13.87 -19.24
CA LEU A 36 -10.19 -14.65 -20.17
C LEU A 36 -11.00 -15.84 -20.70
N ASN A 37 -10.81 -16.20 -21.99
CA ASN A 37 -11.25 -17.52 -22.43
C ASN A 37 -10.36 -18.60 -21.79
N ILE A 38 -10.94 -19.76 -21.57
CA ILE A 38 -10.31 -20.84 -20.81
C ILE A 38 -9.00 -21.35 -21.47
N SER A 39 -8.93 -21.37 -22.79
CA SER A 39 -7.70 -21.75 -23.52
C SER A 39 -6.57 -20.75 -23.28
N SER A 40 -6.84 -19.45 -23.37
CA SER A 40 -5.86 -18.41 -23.07
C SER A 40 -5.40 -18.48 -21.61
N ALA A 41 -6.31 -18.73 -20.67
CA ALA A 41 -5.96 -18.90 -19.27
C ALA A 41 -4.98 -20.09 -19.09
N TYR A 42 -5.25 -21.25 -19.72
CA TYR A 42 -4.34 -22.40 -19.68
C TYR A 42 -2.97 -22.08 -20.26
N HIS A 43 -2.88 -21.37 -21.39
CA HIS A 43 -1.58 -21.02 -21.98
C HIS A 43 -0.75 -20.11 -21.06
N VAL A 44 -1.38 -19.11 -20.45
CA VAL A 44 -0.70 -18.23 -19.48
C VAL A 44 -0.26 -19.02 -18.25
N MET A 45 -1.14 -19.83 -17.68
CA MET A 45 -0.84 -20.63 -16.50
C MET A 45 0.27 -21.64 -16.73
N ASN A 46 0.27 -22.34 -17.86
CA ASN A 46 1.31 -23.30 -18.21
C ASN A 46 2.70 -22.60 -18.30
N THR A 47 2.75 -21.42 -18.92
CA THR A 47 3.99 -20.65 -18.99
C THR A 47 4.47 -20.21 -17.61
N LEU A 48 3.57 -19.65 -16.77
CA LEU A 48 3.89 -19.23 -15.42
C LEU A 48 4.32 -20.38 -14.51
N CYS A 49 3.68 -21.56 -14.69
CA CYS A 49 4.07 -22.79 -13.98
C CYS A 49 5.46 -23.28 -14.42
N ALA A 50 5.71 -23.36 -15.73
CA ALA A 50 7.01 -23.77 -16.28
C ALA A 50 8.16 -22.88 -15.77
N ASP A 51 7.89 -21.58 -15.64
CA ASP A 51 8.85 -20.62 -15.11
C ASP A 51 8.86 -20.52 -13.58
N GLY A 52 8.00 -21.25 -12.85
CA GLY A 52 7.96 -21.28 -11.39
C GLY A 52 7.36 -20.05 -10.70
N TYR A 53 6.66 -19.19 -11.45
CA TYR A 53 5.89 -18.07 -10.87
C TYR A 53 4.54 -18.49 -10.31
N VAL A 54 3.99 -19.58 -10.81
CA VAL A 54 2.75 -20.20 -10.35
C VAL A 54 3.04 -21.66 -10.03
N SER A 55 2.38 -22.18 -9.01
CA SER A 55 2.35 -23.61 -8.67
C SER A 55 0.95 -24.18 -8.86
N ARG A 56 0.86 -25.45 -9.22
CA ARG A 56 -0.39 -26.19 -9.30
C ARG A 56 -0.40 -27.27 -8.23
N ASP A 57 -1.42 -27.29 -7.41
CA ASP A 57 -1.65 -28.36 -6.46
C ASP A 57 -2.09 -29.63 -7.21
N GLU A 58 -1.35 -30.73 -7.08
CA GLU A 58 -1.60 -31.97 -7.82
C GLU A 58 -2.90 -32.68 -7.39
N ARG A 59 -3.30 -32.49 -6.14
CA ARG A 59 -4.49 -33.13 -5.57
C ARG A 59 -5.77 -32.43 -5.97
N THR A 60 -5.79 -31.09 -5.93
CA THR A 60 -6.99 -30.27 -6.21
C THR A 60 -7.03 -29.73 -7.63
N GLY A 61 -5.88 -29.67 -8.30
CA GLY A 61 -5.71 -28.99 -9.59
C GLY A 61 -5.78 -27.46 -9.51
N ALA A 62 -5.85 -26.88 -8.30
CA ALA A 62 -5.91 -25.46 -8.08
C ALA A 62 -4.51 -24.80 -8.20
N TYR A 63 -4.47 -23.49 -8.44
CA TYR A 63 -3.26 -22.74 -8.69
C TYR A 63 -3.02 -21.70 -7.57
N GLY A 64 -1.75 -21.54 -7.19
CA GLY A 64 -1.28 -20.53 -6.27
C GLY A 64 0.03 -19.91 -6.76
N LEU A 65 0.53 -18.92 -6.05
CA LEU A 65 1.84 -18.34 -6.36
C LEU A 65 2.96 -19.38 -6.18
N GLY A 66 3.94 -19.37 -7.10
CA GLY A 66 5.11 -20.22 -7.06
C GLY A 66 6.28 -19.56 -6.31
N ALA A 67 7.28 -20.38 -5.93
CA ALA A 67 8.42 -19.96 -5.13
C ALA A 67 9.25 -18.81 -5.76
N LYS A 68 9.20 -18.65 -7.07
CA LYS A 68 9.94 -17.58 -7.77
C LYS A 68 9.41 -16.18 -7.40
N THR A 69 8.12 -16.06 -7.04
CA THR A 69 7.54 -14.78 -6.58
C THR A 69 8.12 -14.35 -5.22
N ALA A 70 8.38 -15.29 -4.31
CA ALA A 70 9.05 -15.00 -3.04
C ALA A 70 10.45 -14.41 -3.27
N ARG A 71 11.23 -14.97 -4.22
CA ARG A 71 12.55 -14.43 -4.58
C ARG A 71 12.49 -13.01 -5.12
N LEU A 72 11.47 -12.67 -5.90
CA LEU A 72 11.27 -11.29 -6.37
C LEU A 72 10.95 -10.36 -5.21
N GLY A 73 10.08 -10.78 -4.29
CA GLY A 73 9.76 -10.02 -3.09
C GLY A 73 10.99 -9.79 -2.19
N GLU A 74 11.83 -10.80 -1.98
CA GLU A 74 13.10 -10.67 -1.25
C GLU A 74 14.09 -9.73 -1.94
N ALA A 75 14.21 -9.82 -3.27
CA ALA A 75 15.09 -8.93 -4.04
C ALA A 75 14.61 -7.48 -3.95
N TYR A 76 13.29 -7.26 -4.06
CA TYR A 76 12.69 -5.95 -3.86
C TYR A 76 12.97 -5.40 -2.46
N ALA A 77 12.76 -6.21 -1.42
CA ALA A 77 13.01 -5.81 -0.03
C ALA A 77 14.49 -5.44 0.23
N ARG A 78 15.43 -6.13 -0.44
CA ARG A 78 16.86 -5.78 -0.36
C ARG A 78 17.19 -4.48 -1.10
N SER A 79 16.51 -4.18 -2.19
CA SER A 79 16.74 -2.96 -2.98
C SER A 79 16.30 -1.69 -2.25
N TRP A 80 15.39 -1.84 -1.27
CA TRP A 80 14.80 -0.73 -0.52
C TRP A 80 14.81 -1.05 0.99
N PRO A 81 15.98 -1.06 1.63
CA PRO A 81 16.07 -1.35 3.06
C PRO A 81 15.35 -0.24 3.82
N VAL A 82 14.42 -0.65 4.69
CA VAL A 82 13.83 0.25 5.67
C VAL A 82 14.85 0.40 6.80
N GLU A 83 15.18 1.64 7.13
CA GLU A 83 16.11 1.96 8.21
C GLU A 83 15.61 1.38 9.54
N PRO A 84 16.51 0.82 10.37
CA PRO A 84 16.14 0.22 11.65
C PRO A 84 15.34 1.16 12.55
N GLU A 85 15.65 2.44 12.52
CA GLU A 85 14.98 3.48 13.27
C GLU A 85 13.51 3.66 12.85
N LEU A 86 13.23 3.63 11.54
CA LEU A 86 11.85 3.71 11.03
C LEU A 86 11.06 2.45 11.37
N ARG A 87 11.69 1.27 11.35
CA ARG A 87 11.06 0.01 11.82
C ARG A 87 10.71 0.07 13.30
N ALA A 88 11.60 0.60 14.12
CA ALA A 88 11.33 0.77 15.55
C ALA A 88 10.13 1.71 15.78
N ILE A 89 10.05 2.81 15.04
CA ILE A 89 8.96 3.77 15.14
C ILE A 89 7.61 3.16 14.75
N VAL A 90 7.52 2.41 13.64
CA VAL A 90 6.26 1.76 13.24
C VAL A 90 5.88 0.65 14.22
N SER A 91 6.86 -0.07 14.78
CA SER A 91 6.64 -1.08 15.82
C SER A 91 6.06 -0.47 17.10
N GLU A 92 6.62 0.64 17.55
CA GLU A 92 6.11 1.39 18.71
C GLU A 92 4.71 1.94 18.45
N LEU A 93 4.45 2.47 17.24
CA LEU A 93 3.11 2.94 16.85
C LEU A 93 2.07 1.83 16.96
N GLY A 94 2.38 0.62 16.46
CA GLY A 94 1.52 -0.55 16.59
C GLY A 94 1.31 -0.96 18.06
N ALA A 95 2.36 -0.97 18.86
CA ALA A 95 2.31 -1.32 20.28
C ALA A 95 1.45 -0.32 21.09
N ARG A 96 1.59 0.99 20.83
CA ARG A 96 0.84 2.06 21.52
C ARG A 96 -0.64 2.07 21.18
N THR A 97 -0.98 1.82 19.93
CA THR A 97 -2.38 1.86 19.47
C THR A 97 -3.09 0.53 19.62
N GLY A 98 -2.35 -0.58 19.64
CA GLY A 98 -2.89 -1.94 19.57
C GLY A 98 -3.52 -2.26 18.21
N GLU A 99 -3.38 -1.40 17.21
CA GLU A 99 -3.94 -1.53 15.87
C GLU A 99 -2.86 -1.89 14.84
N ASN A 100 -3.26 -2.30 13.63
CA ASN A 100 -2.30 -2.44 12.54
C ASN A 100 -1.64 -1.10 12.25
N ALA A 101 -0.31 -1.09 12.26
CA ALA A 101 0.48 0.09 11.90
C ALA A 101 1.24 -0.16 10.60
N TYR A 102 1.37 0.88 9.79
CA TYR A 102 1.96 0.82 8.46
C TYR A 102 2.99 1.91 8.29
N LEU A 103 4.08 1.55 7.61
CA LEU A 103 5.08 2.48 7.10
C LEU A 103 5.03 2.45 5.57
N ALA A 104 4.90 3.61 4.95
CA ALA A 104 5.07 3.76 3.51
C ALA A 104 6.21 4.73 3.20
N MET A 105 7.01 4.39 2.19
CA MET A 105 8.12 5.21 1.69
C MET A 105 7.81 5.73 0.30
N VAL A 106 8.35 6.90 -0.02
CA VAL A 106 8.32 7.46 -1.37
C VAL A 106 9.47 6.88 -2.18
N HIS A 107 9.14 6.26 -3.32
CA HIS A 107 10.11 5.76 -4.28
C HIS A 107 9.79 6.34 -5.66
N GLY A 108 10.52 7.38 -6.06
CA GLY A 108 10.21 8.14 -7.28
C GLY A 108 8.79 8.75 -7.22
N SER A 109 7.90 8.32 -8.11
CA SER A 109 6.50 8.77 -8.13
C SER A 109 5.57 7.96 -7.22
N GLU A 110 5.99 6.80 -6.73
CA GLU A 110 5.16 5.86 -5.96
C GLU A 110 5.24 6.10 -4.45
N VAL A 111 4.20 5.67 -3.74
CA VAL A 111 4.15 5.59 -2.27
C VAL A 111 3.88 4.14 -1.91
N VAL A 112 4.93 3.44 -1.53
CA VAL A 112 4.94 1.99 -1.35
C VAL A 112 4.91 1.63 0.12
N ILE A 113 4.04 0.71 0.52
CA ILE A 113 4.03 0.15 1.88
C ILE A 113 5.26 -0.75 2.03
N THR A 114 6.19 -0.34 2.88
CA THR A 114 7.46 -1.04 3.09
C THR A 114 7.45 -1.89 4.35
N ASP A 115 6.68 -1.49 5.38
CA ASP A 115 6.55 -2.30 6.59
C ASP A 115 5.15 -2.26 7.18
N ILE A 116 4.78 -3.36 7.86
CA ILE A 116 3.48 -3.56 8.50
C ILE A 116 3.72 -4.24 9.85
N VAL A 117 3.13 -3.68 10.90
CA VAL A 117 3.03 -4.28 12.22
C VAL A 117 1.57 -4.70 12.44
N GLU A 118 1.34 -5.99 12.55
CA GLU A 118 0.00 -6.52 12.72
C GLU A 118 -0.52 -6.36 14.15
N SER A 119 -1.78 -6.01 14.26
CA SER A 119 -2.52 -5.95 15.52
C SER A 119 -2.61 -7.33 16.17
N ARG A 120 -2.52 -7.38 17.49
CA ARG A 120 -2.78 -8.59 18.29
C ARG A 120 -4.25 -8.76 18.66
N GLN A 121 -5.13 -7.87 18.24
CA GLN A 121 -6.55 -7.95 18.51
C GLN A 121 -7.23 -9.05 17.70
N ARG A 122 -8.33 -9.62 18.25
CA ARG A 122 -9.11 -10.68 17.56
C ARG A 122 -9.71 -10.19 16.25
N VAL A 123 -10.24 -8.95 16.23
CA VAL A 123 -10.75 -8.30 15.01
C VAL A 123 -9.70 -7.32 14.54
N ARG A 124 -9.09 -7.60 13.40
CA ARG A 124 -8.03 -6.80 12.78
C ARG A 124 -8.27 -6.61 11.29
N VAL A 125 -7.63 -5.61 10.74
CA VAL A 125 -7.74 -5.25 9.32
C VAL A 125 -6.68 -6.00 8.51
N HIS A 126 -7.06 -6.61 7.39
CA HIS A 126 -6.16 -7.26 6.45
C HIS A 126 -6.27 -6.67 5.04
N ALA A 127 -6.47 -5.36 4.92
CA ALA A 127 -6.72 -4.72 3.64
C ALA A 127 -5.45 -4.34 2.84
N LEU A 128 -4.28 -4.34 3.47
CA LEU A 128 -3.03 -3.85 2.88
C LEU A 128 -1.89 -4.86 3.09
N HIS A 129 -0.95 -4.89 2.14
CA HIS A 129 0.25 -5.74 2.18
C HIS A 129 1.51 -4.94 1.83
N ARG A 130 2.70 -5.48 2.17
CA ARG A 130 3.98 -4.89 1.74
C ARG A 130 4.08 -4.89 0.23
N GLY A 131 4.65 -3.82 -0.33
CA GLY A 131 4.74 -3.61 -1.78
C GLY A 131 3.52 -2.93 -2.41
N TYR A 132 2.41 -2.76 -1.67
CA TYR A 132 1.23 -2.09 -2.22
C TYR A 132 1.49 -0.60 -2.45
N SER A 133 1.28 -0.12 -3.68
CA SER A 133 1.50 1.29 -4.09
C SER A 133 0.30 1.94 -4.77
N ALA A 134 -0.75 1.18 -5.13
CA ALA A 134 -1.91 1.69 -5.85
C ALA A 134 -2.86 2.54 -4.97
N ASP A 135 -3.87 3.14 -5.59
CA ASP A 135 -5.02 3.81 -4.95
C ASP A 135 -4.65 4.89 -3.91
N LEU A 136 -3.66 5.72 -4.23
CA LEU A 136 -3.18 6.78 -3.34
C LEU A 136 -4.28 7.75 -2.87
N HIS A 137 -5.32 7.97 -3.70
CA HIS A 137 -6.46 8.85 -3.42
C HIS A 137 -7.35 8.35 -2.27
N ALA A 138 -7.43 7.04 -2.09
CA ALA A 138 -8.33 6.41 -1.12
C ALA A 138 -7.64 6.07 0.20
N ARG A 139 -6.30 5.99 0.25
CA ARG A 139 -5.54 5.56 1.42
C ARG A 139 -5.02 6.74 2.24
N ALA A 140 -5.07 6.61 3.56
CA ALA A 140 -4.47 7.60 4.46
C ALA A 140 -2.97 7.81 4.16
N LEU A 141 -2.22 6.72 3.93
CA LEU A 141 -0.79 6.77 3.55
C LEU A 141 -0.54 7.57 2.27
N GLY A 142 -1.35 7.32 1.23
CA GLY A 142 -1.22 8.00 -0.05
C GLY A 142 -1.56 9.48 0.04
N LYS A 143 -2.72 9.82 0.63
CA LYS A 143 -3.15 11.22 0.80
C LYS A 143 -2.18 12.03 1.67
N ALA A 144 -1.56 11.41 2.69
CA ALA A 144 -0.56 12.07 3.53
C ALA A 144 0.63 12.59 2.72
N VAL A 145 1.16 11.77 1.78
CA VAL A 145 2.26 12.16 0.90
C VAL A 145 1.78 13.13 -0.20
N LEU A 146 0.66 12.81 -0.87
CA LEU A 146 0.13 13.64 -1.96
C LEU A 146 -0.15 15.08 -1.53
N ALA A 147 -0.54 15.28 -0.27
CA ALA A 147 -0.82 16.60 0.28
C ALA A 147 0.39 17.56 0.22
N TYR A 148 1.61 17.02 0.17
CA TYR A 148 2.86 17.80 0.13
C TYR A 148 3.59 17.70 -1.21
N ARG A 149 2.96 17.13 -2.23
CA ARG A 149 3.45 17.20 -3.61
C ARG A 149 2.95 18.49 -4.28
N GLU A 150 3.70 18.94 -5.28
CA GLU A 150 3.29 20.05 -6.14
C GLU A 150 1.94 19.76 -6.80
N PRO A 151 0.99 20.72 -6.84
CA PRO A 151 -0.34 20.51 -7.41
C PRO A 151 -0.32 20.00 -8.86
N ALA A 152 0.65 20.45 -9.67
CA ALA A 152 0.82 19.97 -11.04
C ALA A 152 1.19 18.47 -11.09
N ALA A 153 2.04 18.00 -10.17
CA ALA A 153 2.41 16.60 -10.07
C ALA A 153 1.24 15.71 -9.61
N VAL A 154 0.40 16.21 -8.69
CA VAL A 154 -0.84 15.53 -8.28
C VAL A 154 -1.80 15.38 -9.46
N ARG A 155 -2.03 16.44 -10.23
CA ARG A 155 -2.88 16.38 -11.44
C ARG A 155 -2.33 15.44 -12.49
N ALA A 156 -1.03 15.48 -12.76
CA ALA A 156 -0.37 14.55 -13.69
C ALA A 156 -0.49 13.09 -13.25
N HIS A 157 -0.36 12.82 -11.95
CA HIS A 157 -0.54 11.48 -11.40
C HIS A 157 -1.96 10.96 -11.68
N PHE A 158 -3.01 11.74 -11.39
CA PHE A 158 -4.40 11.30 -11.60
C PHE A 158 -4.85 11.34 -13.04
N ALA A 159 -4.19 12.09 -13.92
CA ALA A 159 -4.38 11.98 -15.37
C ALA A 159 -3.85 10.64 -15.92
N ALA A 160 -2.72 10.15 -15.38
CA ALA A 160 -2.16 8.86 -15.75
C ALA A 160 -2.84 7.67 -15.05
N HIS A 161 -3.31 7.87 -13.83
CA HIS A 161 -3.94 6.85 -12.97
C HIS A 161 -5.27 7.39 -12.43
N PRO A 162 -6.35 7.38 -13.22
CA PRO A 162 -7.65 7.93 -12.82
C PRO A 162 -8.15 7.29 -11.51
N PRO A 163 -8.66 8.09 -10.55
CA PRO A 163 -9.13 7.57 -9.28
C PRO A 163 -10.36 6.68 -9.48
N ARG A 164 -10.26 5.43 -9.07
CA ARG A 164 -11.36 4.47 -9.15
C ARG A 164 -12.19 4.49 -7.86
N ARG A 165 -13.47 4.19 -7.98
CA ARG A 165 -14.33 4.00 -6.81
C ARG A 165 -14.06 2.62 -6.20
N ILE A 166 -13.71 2.59 -4.92
CA ILE A 166 -13.46 1.36 -4.15
C ILE A 166 -14.63 1.11 -3.21
N THR A 167 -15.08 2.15 -2.52
CA THR A 167 -16.27 2.14 -1.67
C THR A 167 -17.21 3.28 -2.06
N GLN A 168 -18.36 3.35 -1.43
CA GLN A 168 -19.29 4.49 -1.63
C GLN A 168 -18.70 5.82 -1.14
N ARG A 169 -17.70 5.78 -0.25
CA ARG A 169 -17.08 6.97 0.36
C ARG A 169 -15.79 7.41 -0.35
N THR A 170 -15.29 6.62 -1.31
CA THR A 170 -14.07 6.96 -2.04
C THR A 170 -14.21 8.29 -2.80
N LEU A 171 -13.26 9.19 -2.62
CA LEU A 171 -13.16 10.43 -3.40
C LEU A 171 -12.68 10.11 -4.81
N VAL A 172 -13.50 10.38 -5.83
CA VAL A 172 -13.21 10.00 -7.22
C VAL A 172 -13.10 11.20 -8.16
N THR A 173 -13.23 12.42 -7.67
CA THR A 173 -13.05 13.62 -8.50
C THR A 173 -11.80 14.37 -8.05
N LEU A 174 -11.08 14.93 -9.02
CA LEU A 174 -9.85 15.68 -8.73
C LEU A 174 -10.12 16.83 -7.76
N THR A 175 -11.21 17.57 -7.93
CA THR A 175 -11.61 18.67 -7.06
C THR A 175 -11.82 18.22 -5.61
N ALA A 176 -12.50 17.08 -5.39
CA ALA A 176 -12.73 16.56 -4.05
C ALA A 176 -11.39 16.10 -3.40
N ILE A 177 -10.53 15.46 -4.19
CA ILE A 177 -9.20 15.04 -3.75
C ILE A 177 -8.34 16.25 -3.39
N GLU A 178 -8.23 17.25 -4.27
CA GLU A 178 -7.46 18.48 -4.01
C GLU A 178 -7.93 19.20 -2.73
N SER A 179 -9.26 19.32 -2.55
CA SER A 179 -9.85 19.90 -1.34
C SER A 179 -9.48 19.09 -0.07
N GLU A 180 -9.44 17.75 -0.14
CA GLU A 180 -9.00 16.93 0.97
C GLU A 180 -7.50 17.10 1.23
N LEU A 181 -6.67 17.13 0.19
CA LEU A 181 -5.22 17.35 0.35
C LEU A 181 -4.90 18.71 0.99
N GLU A 182 -5.67 19.77 0.70
CA GLU A 182 -5.56 21.05 1.37
C GLU A 182 -5.93 20.96 2.85
N ARG A 183 -7.00 20.22 3.18
CA ARG A 183 -7.36 19.96 4.59
C ARG A 183 -6.23 19.21 5.32
N VAL A 184 -5.64 18.21 4.68
CA VAL A 184 -4.50 17.47 5.22
C VAL A 184 -3.32 18.38 5.50
N ARG A 185 -2.94 19.27 4.57
CA ARG A 185 -1.86 20.25 4.79
C ARG A 185 -2.10 21.14 6.02
N ARG A 186 -3.33 21.62 6.19
CA ARG A 186 -3.67 22.48 7.34
C ARG A 186 -3.65 21.75 8.67
N ARG A 187 -4.12 20.50 8.74
CA ARG A 187 -4.23 19.73 10.00
C ARG A 187 -3.03 18.84 10.29
N GLY A 188 -2.18 18.55 9.29
CA GLY A 188 -0.97 17.73 9.41
C GLY A 188 -1.22 16.22 9.48
N TYR A 189 -2.46 15.75 9.28
CA TYR A 189 -2.82 14.33 9.28
C TYR A 189 -3.99 14.04 8.34
N VAL A 190 -4.17 12.76 8.03
CA VAL A 190 -5.27 12.24 7.20
C VAL A 190 -6.24 11.43 8.06
N GLU A 191 -7.51 11.55 7.76
CA GLU A 191 -8.52 10.56 8.14
C GLU A 191 -9.09 9.96 6.86
N ASP A 192 -8.95 8.65 6.71
CA ASP A 192 -9.65 7.84 5.73
C ASP A 192 -10.83 7.17 6.46
N LEU A 193 -12.03 7.60 6.14
CA LEU A 193 -13.25 7.13 6.79
C LEU A 193 -13.98 6.14 5.87
N GLU A 194 -13.46 4.93 5.79
CA GLU A 194 -13.97 3.85 4.92
C GLU A 194 -13.86 4.16 3.41
N GLU A 195 -12.89 4.97 3.00
CA GLU A 195 -12.69 5.29 1.59
C GLU A 195 -12.01 4.16 0.82
N PHE A 196 -11.09 3.43 1.48
CA PHE A 196 -10.35 2.31 0.89
C PHE A 196 -11.01 0.96 1.17
N CYS A 197 -11.58 0.78 2.36
CA CYS A 197 -12.19 -0.49 2.77
C CYS A 197 -13.40 -0.21 3.68
N GLU A 198 -14.56 -0.77 3.34
CA GLU A 198 -15.74 -0.69 4.18
C GLU A 198 -15.46 -1.33 5.55
N GLY A 199 -15.98 -0.71 6.61
CA GLY A 199 -15.75 -1.15 7.98
C GLY A 199 -14.37 -0.79 8.56
N VAL A 200 -13.52 -0.05 7.82
CA VAL A 200 -12.17 0.33 8.24
C VAL A 200 -11.97 1.84 8.12
N CYS A 201 -11.48 2.46 9.20
CA CYS A 201 -11.02 3.84 9.19
C CYS A 201 -9.51 3.88 9.44
N CYS A 202 -8.80 4.77 8.72
CA CYS A 202 -7.37 4.93 8.89
C CYS A 202 -7.00 6.35 9.30
N LEU A 203 -5.98 6.46 10.14
CA LEU A 203 -5.31 7.72 10.48
C LEU A 203 -3.88 7.66 9.98
N GLY A 204 -3.43 8.69 9.26
CA GLY A 204 -2.10 8.75 8.70
C GLY A 204 -1.48 10.14 8.83
N ALA A 205 -0.15 10.21 8.89
CA ALA A 205 0.60 11.46 8.83
C ALA A 205 1.88 11.30 8.00
N PRO A 206 2.30 12.34 7.27
CA PRO A 206 3.55 12.35 6.53
C PRO A 206 4.74 12.55 7.44
N PHE A 207 5.89 12.05 7.05
CA PHE A 207 7.18 12.44 7.57
C PHE A 207 8.08 12.93 6.43
N PHE A 208 9.07 13.72 6.76
CA PHE A 208 9.78 14.55 5.81
C PHE A 208 11.27 14.26 5.76
N ALA A 209 11.83 14.38 4.56
CA ALA A 209 13.27 14.45 4.35
C ALA A 209 13.82 15.83 4.76
N ARG A 210 15.14 15.99 4.74
CA ARG A 210 15.81 17.24 5.12
C ARG A 210 15.50 18.44 4.22
N ASP A 211 15.21 18.17 2.95
CA ASP A 211 14.81 19.18 1.98
C ASP A 211 13.36 19.66 2.14
N GLY A 212 12.65 19.10 3.13
CA GLY A 212 11.24 19.40 3.39
C GLY A 212 10.27 18.61 2.51
N SER A 213 10.74 17.78 1.60
CA SER A 213 9.87 16.90 0.82
C SER A 213 9.30 15.77 1.68
N ALA A 214 8.08 15.30 1.37
CA ALA A 214 7.50 14.14 2.03
C ALA A 214 8.28 12.89 1.63
N ALA A 215 9.01 12.27 2.58
CA ALA A 215 9.80 11.06 2.39
C ALA A 215 8.94 9.79 2.52
N GLY A 216 7.81 9.91 3.21
CA GLY A 216 6.90 8.79 3.42
C GLY A 216 5.74 9.17 4.34
N SER A 217 5.07 8.14 4.84
CA SER A 217 3.95 8.30 5.77
C SER A 217 3.84 7.12 6.72
N LEU A 218 3.26 7.37 7.89
CA LEU A 218 2.87 6.37 8.87
C LEU A 218 1.37 6.38 9.04
N SER A 219 0.74 5.23 9.25
CA SER A 219 -0.69 5.16 9.53
C SER A 219 -1.05 3.99 10.44
N VAL A 220 -2.26 4.06 10.99
CA VAL A 220 -2.94 2.96 11.68
C VAL A 220 -4.30 2.71 11.06
N SER A 221 -4.73 1.44 11.01
CA SER A 221 -6.06 1.04 10.57
C SER A 221 -6.87 0.53 11.75
N VAL A 222 -8.03 1.14 11.96
CA VAL A 222 -8.95 0.86 13.07
C VAL A 222 -10.29 0.39 12.49
N PRO A 223 -10.87 -0.73 12.95
CA PRO A 223 -12.24 -1.08 12.61
C PRO A 223 -13.22 0.04 12.94
N SER A 224 -14.14 0.35 12.02
CA SER A 224 -15.03 1.52 12.12
C SER A 224 -15.87 1.54 13.40
N PHE A 225 -16.30 0.37 13.89
CA PHE A 225 -17.11 0.26 15.12
C PHE A 225 -16.41 0.77 16.39
N ARG A 226 -15.04 0.72 16.43
CA ARG A 226 -14.27 1.26 17.57
C ARG A 226 -13.52 2.55 17.27
N TYR A 227 -13.57 3.03 16.02
CA TYR A 227 -12.82 4.20 15.57
C TYR A 227 -13.13 5.45 16.41
N ARG A 228 -14.40 5.70 16.73
CA ARG A 228 -14.81 6.88 17.52
C ARG A 228 -14.10 6.95 18.87
N ALA A 229 -13.94 5.81 19.55
CA ALA A 229 -13.27 5.74 20.85
C ALA A 229 -11.74 5.86 20.71
N ALA A 230 -11.15 5.26 19.67
CA ALA A 230 -9.72 5.23 19.45
C ALA A 230 -9.15 6.50 18.78
N ARG A 231 -9.99 7.28 18.09
CA ARG A 231 -9.59 8.36 17.17
C ARG A 231 -8.58 9.35 17.75
N VAL A 232 -8.81 9.85 18.97
CA VAL A 232 -7.95 10.87 19.56
C VAL A 232 -6.57 10.30 19.87
N ALA A 233 -6.52 9.18 20.58
CA ALA A 233 -5.25 8.52 20.94
C ALA A 233 -4.47 8.05 19.70
N ALA A 234 -5.17 7.49 18.71
CA ALA A 234 -4.55 7.05 17.46
C ALA A 234 -3.96 8.23 16.66
N ARG A 235 -4.68 9.36 16.57
CA ARG A 235 -4.18 10.58 15.94
C ARG A 235 -2.90 11.10 16.61
N GLU A 236 -2.91 11.19 17.94
CA GLU A 236 -1.75 11.64 18.70
C GLU A 236 -0.55 10.71 18.51
N ALA A 237 -0.78 9.40 18.52
CA ALA A 237 0.26 8.39 18.28
C ALA A 237 0.85 8.50 16.88
N VAL A 238 0.02 8.61 15.84
CA VAL A 238 0.46 8.75 14.43
C VAL A 238 1.25 10.04 14.24
N LEU A 239 0.79 11.18 14.78
CA LEU A 239 1.52 12.46 14.70
C LEU A 239 2.87 12.40 15.43
N ALA A 240 2.91 11.74 16.58
CA ALA A 240 4.17 11.56 17.33
C ALA A 240 5.16 10.68 16.55
N ALA A 241 4.69 9.57 15.99
CA ALA A 241 5.49 8.67 15.16
C ALA A 241 6.03 9.38 13.91
N ALA A 242 5.20 10.19 13.23
CA ALA A 242 5.62 10.96 12.05
C ALA A 242 6.70 11.99 12.38
N ARG A 243 6.60 12.68 13.52
CA ARG A 243 7.66 13.58 14.01
C ARG A 243 8.95 12.84 14.32
N ALA A 244 8.87 11.67 14.98
CA ALA A 244 10.03 10.84 15.27
C ALA A 244 10.71 10.35 13.98
N ALA A 245 9.94 9.92 12.98
CA ALA A 245 10.47 9.52 11.67
C ALA A 245 11.17 10.66 10.94
N THR A 246 10.61 11.88 10.96
CA THR A 246 11.26 13.08 10.41
C THR A 246 12.58 13.34 11.11
N ALA A 247 12.62 13.25 12.44
CA ALA A 247 13.84 13.46 13.21
C ALA A 247 14.90 12.38 12.94
N ALA A 248 14.51 11.12 12.78
CA ALA A 248 15.41 10.02 12.45
C ALA A 248 16.10 10.24 11.10
N LEU A 249 15.34 10.58 10.04
CA LEU A 249 15.90 10.89 8.71
C LEU A 249 16.83 12.13 8.74
N ALA A 250 16.53 13.12 9.58
CA ALA A 250 17.40 14.28 9.75
C ALA A 250 18.73 13.93 10.45
N ALA A 251 18.78 12.90 11.29
CA ALA A 251 19.95 12.47 12.04
C ALA A 251 20.90 11.56 11.23
N ASP A 252 20.36 10.67 10.40
CA ASP A 252 21.12 9.62 9.71
C ASP A 252 22.14 10.17 8.69
N SER A 253 21.78 11.20 7.96
CA SER A 253 22.71 11.85 6.99
C SER A 253 23.92 12.55 7.66
N ARG A 254 23.97 12.70 8.99
CA ARG A 254 25.17 13.15 9.70
C ARG A 254 26.20 12.02 9.86
N ARG A 255 25.79 10.76 9.85
CA ARG A 255 26.70 9.59 9.89
C ARG A 255 27.39 9.37 8.55
N THR A 256 26.72 9.62 7.43
CA THR A 256 27.29 9.43 6.08
C THR A 256 28.26 10.54 5.66
N SER A 257 28.22 11.73 6.30
CA SER A 257 29.12 12.86 6.02
C SER A 257 30.40 12.89 6.88
N LEU A 258 30.57 11.94 7.82
CA LEU A 258 31.71 11.81 8.72
C LEU A 258 32.55 10.51 8.50
N GLY A 259 32.26 9.76 7.46
CA GLY A 259 33.03 8.61 6.95
C GLY A 259 33.46 8.89 5.54
#